data_12881e4f878dd6846e190ee15f745b24
#
_entry.id   12881e4f878dd6846e190ee15f745b24
#
_cell.length_a   1.000
_cell.length_b   1.000
_cell.length_c   1.000
_cell.angle_alpha   90.00
_cell.angle_beta   90.00
_cell.angle_gamma   90.00
#
_symmetry.space_group_name_H-M   'P 1'
#
loop_
_entity.id
_entity.type
_entity.pdbx_description
1 polymer ?
#
loop_
_entity_poly.entity_id
_entity_poly.type
_entity_poly.pdbx_seq_one_letter_code
_entity_poly.pdbx_strand_id
1 'polypeptide(L)'
;MSRATLDKKPREVASMFDGVARRYDITNTVLSFGQDRRWRRRTRQVLQLEPGETVLDLAAGTGVSSVELALSGATAVACDFSLGMLRAGRQVKARDAVPFVAGDATRLPFRDGVFDAAVISFGLRNVSDVPRALRELARVVRPGGRLVICEFSRPTFRPFREAYLRYLMRALPWLARRVSSNADAYVYLAESIREWPAQHELAAMVADAGWSQVRYRNLTGGIVALHLATRTPGPDA
;
A
#
# COMPACT_ATOMS: atom_id res chain seq x y z
N MET A 1 21.53 -8.48 9.16
CA MET A 1 20.39 -7.54 9.25
C MET A 1 19.33 -8.22 10.09
N SER A 2 18.79 -7.55 11.11
CA SER A 2 17.72 -8.14 11.93
C SER A 2 16.42 -8.16 11.12
N ARG A 3 15.70 -9.29 11.18
CA ARG A 3 14.38 -9.46 10.59
C ARG A 3 13.39 -8.52 11.32
N ALA A 4 12.53 -7.82 10.57
CA ALA A 4 11.41 -7.10 11.17
C ALA A 4 10.46 -8.10 11.84
N THR A 5 9.96 -7.75 13.00
CA THR A 5 8.98 -8.56 13.75
C THR A 5 7.56 -8.10 13.47
N LEU A 6 6.57 -8.91 13.85
CA LEU A 6 5.15 -8.54 13.72
C LEU A 6 4.73 -7.39 14.66
N ASP A 7 5.60 -6.98 15.59
CA ASP A 7 5.43 -5.73 16.37
C ASP A 7 5.54 -4.49 15.51
N LYS A 8 6.00 -4.63 14.25
CA LYS A 8 6.06 -3.57 13.23
C LYS A 8 6.76 -2.31 13.71
N LYS A 9 7.87 -2.47 14.45
CA LYS A 9 8.66 -1.33 14.89
C LYS A 9 9.14 -0.53 13.68
N PRO A 10 8.81 0.76 13.55
CA PRO A 10 9.03 1.53 12.34
C PRO A 10 10.46 1.47 11.82
N ARG A 11 11.47 1.54 12.70
CA ARG A 11 12.89 1.47 12.34
C ARG A 11 13.30 0.13 11.74
N GLU A 12 12.77 -0.98 12.27
CA GLU A 12 13.07 -2.34 11.77
C GLU A 12 12.45 -2.55 10.39
N VAL A 13 11.19 -2.11 10.22
CA VAL A 13 10.47 -2.15 8.93
C VAL A 13 11.19 -1.30 7.88
N ALA A 14 11.57 -0.05 8.20
CA ALA A 14 12.32 0.81 7.30
C ALA A 14 13.65 0.18 6.88
N SER A 15 14.45 -0.31 7.84
CA SER A 15 15.73 -0.96 7.58
C SER A 15 15.61 -2.20 6.68
N MET A 16 14.55 -2.98 6.87
CA MET A 16 14.26 -4.14 6.02
C MET A 16 13.99 -3.72 4.57
N PHE A 17 13.14 -2.69 4.37
CA PHE A 17 12.83 -2.17 3.03
C PHE A 17 14.01 -1.46 2.39
N ASP A 18 14.80 -0.69 3.14
CA ASP A 18 16.05 -0.08 2.66
C ASP A 18 17.01 -1.12 2.07
N GLY A 19 17.10 -2.29 2.72
CA GLY A 19 17.97 -3.40 2.29
C GLY A 19 17.57 -4.06 0.95
N VAL A 20 16.32 -3.91 0.51
CA VAL A 20 15.80 -4.51 -0.74
C VAL A 20 15.49 -3.48 -1.83
N ALA A 21 15.57 -2.19 -1.55
CA ALA A 21 15.06 -1.10 -2.39
C ALA A 21 15.49 -1.17 -3.86
N ARG A 22 16.77 -1.49 -4.15
CA ARG A 22 17.32 -1.52 -5.52
C ARG A 22 16.69 -2.56 -6.44
N ARG A 23 16.21 -3.70 -5.90
CA ARG A 23 15.62 -4.81 -6.68
C ARG A 23 14.16 -5.03 -6.34
N TYR A 24 13.59 -4.20 -5.47
CA TYR A 24 12.25 -4.37 -4.92
C TYR A 24 11.18 -4.53 -6.01
N ASP A 25 11.16 -3.61 -6.98
CA ASP A 25 10.15 -3.60 -8.04
C ASP A 25 10.20 -4.87 -8.91
N ILE A 26 11.43 -5.26 -9.32
CA ILE A 26 11.63 -6.46 -10.16
C ILE A 26 11.24 -7.72 -9.39
N THR A 27 11.69 -7.83 -8.13
CA THR A 27 11.41 -9.00 -7.31
C THR A 27 9.91 -9.15 -7.05
N ASN A 28 9.20 -8.06 -6.74
CA ASN A 28 7.75 -8.10 -6.56
C ASN A 28 7.02 -8.49 -7.85
N THR A 29 7.44 -7.98 -9.00
CA THR A 29 6.84 -8.35 -10.29
C THR A 29 7.04 -9.84 -10.59
N VAL A 30 8.22 -10.39 -10.34
CA VAL A 30 8.50 -11.83 -10.52
C VAL A 30 7.66 -12.67 -9.57
N LEU A 31 7.66 -12.35 -8.26
CA LEU A 31 6.96 -13.13 -7.24
C LEU A 31 5.44 -13.01 -7.31
N SER A 32 4.91 -11.93 -7.88
CA SER A 32 3.48 -11.75 -8.17
C SER A 32 3.07 -12.31 -9.53
N PHE A 33 4.00 -12.90 -10.30
CA PHE A 33 3.76 -13.30 -11.69
C PHE A 33 3.21 -12.15 -12.56
N GLY A 34 3.70 -10.91 -12.32
CA GLY A 34 3.26 -9.70 -13.03
C GLY A 34 1.86 -9.20 -12.66
N GLN A 35 1.18 -9.80 -11.68
CA GLN A 35 -0.15 -9.35 -11.24
C GLN A 35 -0.11 -7.97 -10.58
N ASP A 36 1.01 -7.59 -9.97
CA ASP A 36 1.23 -6.29 -9.35
C ASP A 36 0.91 -5.11 -10.30
N ARG A 37 1.24 -5.24 -11.59
CA ARG A 37 0.92 -4.24 -12.62
C ARG A 37 -0.59 -4.13 -12.86
N ARG A 38 -1.30 -5.27 -12.89
CA ARG A 38 -2.76 -5.30 -13.05
C ARG A 38 -3.46 -4.70 -11.83
N TRP A 39 -2.96 -4.99 -10.63
CA TRP A 39 -3.52 -4.43 -9.39
C TRP A 39 -3.35 -2.92 -9.34
N ARG A 40 -2.16 -2.38 -9.66
CA ARG A 40 -1.93 -0.92 -9.75
C ARG A 40 -2.81 -0.24 -10.78
N ARG A 41 -2.90 -0.79 -11.99
CA ARG A 41 -3.82 -0.27 -13.02
C ARG A 41 -5.26 -0.26 -12.52
N ARG A 42 -5.69 -1.32 -11.85
CA ARG A 42 -7.05 -1.39 -11.31
C ARG A 42 -7.27 -0.38 -10.20
N THR A 43 -6.29 -0.16 -9.33
CA THR A 43 -6.32 0.89 -8.30
C THR A 43 -6.53 2.26 -8.92
N ARG A 44 -5.75 2.63 -9.94
CA ARG A 44 -5.93 3.89 -10.66
C ARG A 44 -7.33 4.01 -11.28
N GLN A 45 -7.82 2.96 -11.95
CA GLN A 45 -9.13 2.96 -12.59
C GLN A 45 -10.28 3.18 -11.60
N VAL A 46 -10.24 2.56 -10.43
CA VAL A 46 -11.33 2.69 -9.44
C VAL A 46 -11.27 3.99 -8.65
N LEU A 47 -10.10 4.61 -8.58
CA LEU A 47 -9.92 5.91 -7.93
C LEU A 47 -10.51 7.05 -8.76
N GLN A 48 -10.62 6.88 -10.09
CA GLN A 48 -11.25 7.84 -11.00
C GLN A 48 -10.70 9.26 -10.81
N LEU A 49 -9.35 9.38 -10.81
CA LEU A 49 -8.69 10.69 -10.73
C LEU A 49 -8.95 11.49 -12.01
N GLU A 50 -9.18 12.79 -11.84
CA GLU A 50 -9.31 13.76 -12.91
C GLU A 50 -8.01 14.54 -13.11
N PRO A 51 -7.75 15.05 -14.33
CA PRO A 51 -6.61 15.93 -14.57
C PRO A 51 -6.64 17.15 -13.64
N GLY A 52 -5.49 17.47 -13.05
CA GLY A 52 -5.35 18.58 -12.10
C GLY A 52 -5.61 18.23 -10.63
N GLU A 53 -6.17 17.06 -10.32
CA GLU A 53 -6.29 16.59 -8.93
C GLU A 53 -4.93 16.26 -8.33
N THR A 54 -4.85 16.34 -7.00
CA THR A 54 -3.66 15.94 -6.23
C THR A 54 -3.97 14.70 -5.42
N VAL A 55 -3.18 13.62 -5.60
CA VAL A 55 -3.35 12.36 -4.90
C VAL A 55 -2.13 12.02 -4.05
N LEU A 56 -2.36 11.63 -2.80
CA LEU A 56 -1.34 11.07 -1.93
C LEU A 56 -1.18 9.57 -2.20
N ASP A 57 0.00 9.14 -2.60
CA ASP A 57 0.40 7.73 -2.62
C ASP A 57 1.21 7.46 -1.34
N LEU A 58 0.57 6.86 -0.33
CA LEU A 58 1.16 6.58 0.97
C LEU A 58 1.80 5.20 0.98
N ALA A 59 2.96 5.08 1.62
CA ALA A 59 3.85 3.92 1.53
C ALA A 59 4.20 3.60 0.05
N ALA A 60 4.54 4.66 -0.69
CA ALA A 60 4.79 4.62 -2.12
C ALA A 60 6.04 3.83 -2.50
N GLY A 61 6.93 3.56 -1.54
CA GLY A 61 8.19 2.87 -1.77
C GLY A 61 9.04 3.61 -2.79
N THR A 62 9.32 2.96 -3.90
CA THR A 62 10.08 3.53 -5.00
C THR A 62 9.24 4.41 -5.96
N GLY A 63 7.93 4.59 -5.71
CA GLY A 63 7.05 5.45 -6.51
C GLY A 63 6.48 4.82 -7.79
N VAL A 64 6.53 3.50 -7.95
CA VAL A 64 5.94 2.82 -9.13
C VAL A 64 4.44 3.07 -9.22
N SER A 65 3.73 3.03 -8.09
CA SER A 65 2.30 3.32 -8.03
C SER A 65 2.01 4.79 -8.32
N SER A 66 2.85 5.70 -7.84
CA SER A 66 2.72 7.14 -8.10
C SER A 66 2.79 7.47 -9.59
N VAL A 67 3.72 6.84 -10.34
CA VAL A 67 3.79 6.97 -11.80
C VAL A 67 2.51 6.45 -12.48
N GLU A 68 2.00 5.29 -12.05
CA GLU A 68 0.75 4.76 -12.59
C GLU A 68 -0.43 5.70 -12.33
N LEU A 69 -0.49 6.33 -11.13
CA LEU A 69 -1.53 7.30 -10.77
C LEU A 69 -1.43 8.57 -11.64
N ALA A 70 -0.22 9.06 -11.89
CA ALA A 70 0.01 10.25 -12.71
C ALA A 70 -0.44 10.10 -14.17
N LEU A 71 -0.63 8.87 -14.68
CA LEU A 71 -1.21 8.62 -16.01
C LEU A 71 -2.66 9.12 -16.16
N SER A 72 -3.34 9.48 -15.07
CA SER A 72 -4.66 10.12 -15.10
C SER A 72 -4.61 11.63 -15.35
N GLY A 73 -3.42 12.25 -15.39
CA GLY A 73 -3.24 13.70 -15.42
C GLY A 73 -3.27 14.36 -14.03
N ALA A 74 -3.37 13.57 -12.96
CA ALA A 74 -3.29 14.06 -11.60
C ALA A 74 -1.83 14.19 -11.13
N THR A 75 -1.60 15.05 -10.13
CA THR A 75 -0.31 15.15 -9.44
C THR A 75 -0.25 14.12 -8.32
N ALA A 76 0.57 13.07 -8.48
CA ALA A 76 0.77 12.05 -7.46
C ALA A 76 1.96 12.41 -6.57
N VAL A 77 1.72 12.56 -5.26
CA VAL A 77 2.76 12.80 -4.24
C VAL A 77 3.11 11.47 -3.57
N ALA A 78 4.34 11.00 -3.78
CA ALA A 78 4.86 9.78 -3.17
C ALA A 78 5.33 10.05 -1.74
N CYS A 79 4.70 9.44 -0.75
CA CYS A 79 5.09 9.55 0.66
C CYS A 79 5.47 8.18 1.22
N ASP A 80 6.65 8.07 1.82
CA ASP A 80 7.11 6.83 2.43
C ASP A 80 7.97 7.11 3.67
N PHE A 81 7.99 6.15 4.58
CA PHE A 81 8.82 6.20 5.79
C PHE A 81 10.27 5.79 5.52
N SER A 82 10.51 4.91 4.52
CA SER A 82 11.83 4.40 4.14
C SER A 82 12.57 5.39 3.25
N LEU A 83 13.62 6.01 3.78
CA LEU A 83 14.48 6.92 3.02
C LEU A 83 15.25 6.21 1.90
N GLY A 84 15.59 4.93 2.08
CA GLY A 84 16.24 4.12 1.06
C GLY A 84 15.34 3.88 -0.15
N MET A 85 14.04 3.61 0.08
CA MET A 85 13.04 3.48 -0.98
C MET A 85 12.86 4.79 -1.75
N LEU A 86 12.70 5.91 -1.06
CA LEU A 86 12.55 7.23 -1.68
C LEU A 86 13.78 7.61 -2.52
N ARG A 87 14.99 7.36 -2.02
CA ARG A 87 16.25 7.60 -2.75
C ARG A 87 16.34 6.73 -3.99
N ALA A 88 16.01 5.44 -3.89
CA ALA A 88 15.99 4.54 -5.04
C ALA A 88 14.97 4.98 -6.11
N GLY A 89 13.80 5.44 -5.68
CA GLY A 89 12.76 5.98 -6.55
C GLY A 89 13.21 7.21 -7.33
N ARG A 90 13.82 8.18 -6.65
CA ARG A 90 14.36 9.43 -7.26
C ARG A 90 15.47 9.20 -8.27
N GLN A 91 16.15 8.06 -8.25
CA GLN A 91 17.18 7.72 -9.23
C GLN A 91 16.60 7.21 -10.56
N VAL A 92 15.31 6.97 -10.65
CA VAL A 92 14.65 6.46 -11.85
C VAL A 92 14.08 7.62 -12.65
N LYS A 93 14.70 7.95 -13.78
CA LYS A 93 14.31 9.07 -14.67
C LYS A 93 12.81 9.14 -15.00
N ALA A 94 12.17 7.99 -15.18
CA ALA A 94 10.72 7.93 -15.43
C ALA A 94 9.85 8.46 -14.24
N ARG A 95 10.46 8.84 -13.12
CA ARG A 95 9.79 9.32 -11.89
C ARG A 95 10.18 10.76 -11.54
N ASP A 96 10.88 11.48 -12.42
CA ASP A 96 11.35 12.85 -12.19
C ASP A 96 10.21 13.83 -11.88
N ALA A 97 9.02 13.59 -12.44
CA ALA A 97 7.82 14.41 -12.21
C ALA A 97 7.06 14.05 -10.92
N VAL A 98 7.49 13.03 -10.16
CA VAL A 98 6.82 12.62 -8.92
C VAL A 98 7.50 13.29 -7.73
N PRO A 99 6.79 14.15 -6.95
CA PRO A 99 7.30 14.65 -5.68
C PRO A 99 7.45 13.51 -4.66
N PHE A 100 8.64 13.36 -4.06
CA PHE A 100 8.92 12.37 -3.02
C PHE A 100 9.06 13.06 -1.66
N VAL A 101 8.28 12.62 -0.68
CA VAL A 101 8.21 13.17 0.68
C VAL A 101 8.47 12.05 1.69
N ALA A 102 9.35 12.32 2.66
CA ALA A 102 9.52 11.41 3.80
C ALA A 102 8.42 11.68 4.83
N GLY A 103 7.70 10.63 5.25
CA GLY A 103 6.62 10.79 6.22
C GLY A 103 6.23 9.48 6.90
N ASP A 104 5.79 9.62 8.15
CA ASP A 104 5.20 8.55 8.94
C ASP A 104 3.68 8.53 8.70
N ALA A 105 3.11 7.38 8.35
CA ALA A 105 1.69 7.20 8.12
C ALA A 105 0.83 7.57 9.35
N THR A 106 1.39 7.47 10.56
CA THR A 106 0.70 7.82 11.81
C THR A 106 0.77 9.30 12.14
N ARG A 107 1.57 10.09 11.39
CA ARG A 107 1.72 11.54 11.51
C ARG A 107 2.21 12.14 10.20
N LEU A 108 1.30 12.33 9.26
CA LEU A 108 1.62 12.81 7.93
C LEU A 108 2.07 14.29 7.93
N PRO A 109 3.15 14.64 7.20
CA PRO A 109 3.70 16.00 7.15
C PRO A 109 2.93 16.91 6.19
N PHE A 110 1.61 16.78 6.16
CA PHE A 110 0.74 17.57 5.28
C PHE A 110 -0.33 18.29 6.09
N ARG A 111 -0.83 19.39 5.54
CA ARG A 111 -1.98 20.12 6.09
C ARG A 111 -3.26 19.34 5.89
N ASP A 112 -4.30 19.71 6.62
CA ASP A 112 -5.64 19.13 6.49
C ASP A 112 -6.23 19.44 5.11
N GLY A 113 -6.87 18.45 4.51
CA GLY A 113 -7.67 18.62 3.30
C GLY A 113 -6.92 19.03 2.04
N VAL A 114 -5.60 18.81 1.95
CA VAL A 114 -4.80 19.23 0.77
C VAL A 114 -4.86 18.25 -0.41
N PHE A 115 -5.37 17.05 -0.21
CA PHE A 115 -5.46 16.03 -1.26
C PHE A 115 -6.91 15.77 -1.68
N ASP A 116 -7.13 15.59 -2.97
CA ASP A 116 -8.41 15.16 -3.53
C ASP A 116 -8.64 13.66 -3.31
N ALA A 117 -7.57 12.90 -3.25
CA ALA A 117 -7.61 11.47 -3.00
C ALA A 117 -6.35 10.96 -2.29
N ALA A 118 -6.47 9.78 -1.69
CA ALA A 118 -5.33 9.05 -1.18
C ALA A 118 -5.36 7.59 -1.62
N VAL A 119 -4.18 7.02 -1.79
CA VAL A 119 -3.96 5.60 -2.07
C VAL A 119 -2.92 5.06 -1.10
N ILE A 120 -3.11 3.83 -0.65
CA ILE A 120 -2.06 3.04 -0.02
C ILE A 120 -2.06 1.64 -0.63
N SER A 121 -0.91 1.24 -1.21
CA SER A 121 -0.77 -0.04 -1.91
C SER A 121 0.27 -0.91 -1.25
N PHE A 122 -0.14 -2.05 -0.68
CA PHE A 122 0.73 -3.07 -0.05
C PHE A 122 1.58 -2.55 1.11
N GLY A 123 1.19 -1.43 1.71
CA GLY A 123 1.90 -0.74 2.79
C GLY A 123 1.19 -0.76 4.13
N LEU A 124 -0.15 -0.78 4.13
CA LEU A 124 -0.95 -0.57 5.35
C LEU A 124 -0.71 -1.65 6.41
N ARG A 125 -0.51 -2.91 6.00
CA ARG A 125 -0.20 -4.03 6.92
C ARG A 125 1.12 -3.85 7.68
N ASN A 126 2.03 -2.98 7.20
CA ASN A 126 3.32 -2.71 7.82
C ASN A 126 3.28 -1.54 8.79
N VAL A 127 2.16 -0.82 8.87
CA VAL A 127 1.98 0.30 9.80
C VAL A 127 1.69 -0.24 11.19
N SER A 128 2.35 0.34 12.21
CA SER A 128 2.21 -0.08 13.61
C SER A 128 0.85 0.25 14.22
N ASP A 129 0.26 1.39 13.83
CA ASP A 129 -1.06 1.85 14.29
C ASP A 129 -1.93 2.16 13.06
N VAL A 130 -2.61 1.11 12.56
CA VAL A 130 -3.48 1.20 11.37
C VAL A 130 -4.65 2.17 11.60
N PRO A 131 -5.39 2.13 12.72
CA PRO A 131 -6.47 3.09 12.98
C PRO A 131 -6.00 4.54 12.94
N ARG A 132 -4.82 4.84 13.49
CA ARG A 132 -4.25 6.18 13.47
C ARG A 132 -3.87 6.61 12.05
N ALA A 133 -3.25 5.73 11.27
CA ALA A 133 -2.92 6.02 9.88
C ALA A 133 -4.17 6.29 9.02
N LEU A 134 -5.25 5.54 9.22
CA LEU A 134 -6.52 5.76 8.53
C LEU A 134 -7.16 7.11 8.90
N ARG A 135 -7.04 7.56 10.17
CA ARG A 135 -7.46 8.91 10.60
C ARG A 135 -6.57 10.01 10.01
N GLU A 136 -5.25 9.80 9.94
CA GLU A 136 -4.34 10.75 9.30
C GLU A 136 -4.63 10.89 7.79
N LEU A 137 -4.92 9.78 7.10
CA LEU A 137 -5.40 9.83 5.72
C LEU A 137 -6.70 10.62 5.59
N ALA A 138 -7.66 10.43 6.52
CA ALA A 138 -8.89 11.22 6.55
C ALA A 138 -8.62 12.69 6.82
N ARG A 139 -7.66 13.05 7.66
CA ARG A 139 -7.29 14.44 7.94
C ARG A 139 -6.74 15.14 6.70
N VAL A 140 -5.82 14.51 5.96
CA VAL A 140 -5.12 15.16 4.84
C VAL A 140 -5.91 15.16 3.54
N VAL A 141 -6.92 14.31 3.40
CA VAL A 141 -7.83 14.28 2.25
C VAL A 141 -8.99 15.25 2.52
N ARG A 142 -9.40 16.03 1.54
CA ARG A 142 -10.54 16.98 1.66
C ARG A 142 -11.87 16.26 1.88
N PRO A 143 -12.87 16.88 2.50
CA PRO A 143 -14.24 16.35 2.57
C PRO A 143 -14.75 15.94 1.19
N GLY A 144 -15.40 14.78 1.08
CA GLY A 144 -15.83 14.19 -0.19
C GLY A 144 -14.70 13.59 -1.03
N GLY A 145 -13.44 13.73 -0.62
CA GLY A 145 -12.30 13.09 -1.29
C GLY A 145 -12.29 11.58 -1.14
N ARG A 146 -11.46 10.89 -1.92
CA ARG A 146 -11.50 9.44 -2.11
C ARG A 146 -10.32 8.73 -1.48
N LEU A 147 -10.55 7.52 -0.98
CA LEU A 147 -9.52 6.60 -0.51
C LEU A 147 -9.60 5.29 -1.28
N VAL A 148 -8.45 4.77 -1.72
CA VAL A 148 -8.31 3.39 -2.16
C VAL A 148 -7.18 2.71 -1.41
N ILE A 149 -7.48 1.59 -0.77
CA ILE A 149 -6.50 0.70 -0.15
C ILE A 149 -6.40 -0.54 -1.03
N CYS A 150 -5.22 -0.80 -1.60
CA CYS A 150 -4.89 -2.02 -2.32
C CYS A 150 -4.00 -2.88 -1.43
N GLU A 151 -4.53 -3.93 -0.84
CA GLU A 151 -3.75 -4.73 0.12
C GLU A 151 -4.03 -6.23 -0.06
N PHE A 152 -3.06 -7.05 0.38
CA PHE A 152 -3.27 -8.49 0.48
C PHE A 152 -4.46 -8.80 1.36
N SER A 153 -5.11 -9.91 1.07
CA SER A 153 -6.33 -10.30 1.78
C SER A 153 -6.49 -11.82 1.79
N ARG A 154 -7.62 -12.29 2.27
CA ARG A 154 -7.91 -13.73 2.40
C ARG A 154 -8.78 -14.20 1.24
N PRO A 155 -8.33 -15.15 0.39
CA PRO A 155 -9.20 -15.76 -0.61
C PRO A 155 -10.49 -16.30 0.00
N THR A 156 -11.62 -16.04 -0.64
CA THR A 156 -12.94 -16.40 -0.12
C THR A 156 -13.30 -17.86 -0.37
N PHE A 157 -12.80 -18.47 -1.47
CA PHE A 157 -12.99 -19.88 -1.77
C PHE A 157 -12.02 -20.74 -0.97
N ARG A 158 -12.53 -21.54 -0.04
CA ARG A 158 -11.73 -22.30 0.95
C ARG A 158 -10.61 -23.15 0.36
N PRO A 159 -10.82 -24.01 -0.67
CA PRO A 159 -9.73 -24.81 -1.24
C PRO A 159 -8.61 -23.96 -1.83
N PHE A 160 -8.96 -22.86 -2.50
CA PHE A 160 -7.98 -21.92 -3.05
C PHE A 160 -7.21 -21.19 -1.94
N ARG A 161 -7.88 -20.80 -0.85
CA ARG A 161 -7.24 -20.20 0.31
C ARG A 161 -6.21 -21.12 0.95
N GLU A 162 -6.53 -22.40 1.11
CA GLU A 162 -5.60 -23.39 1.69
C GLU A 162 -4.39 -23.61 0.78
N ALA A 163 -4.59 -23.67 -0.54
CA ALA A 163 -3.49 -23.76 -1.51
C ALA A 163 -2.62 -22.51 -1.49
N TYR A 164 -3.23 -21.32 -1.44
CA TYR A 164 -2.52 -20.04 -1.36
C TYR A 164 -1.70 -19.89 -0.09
N LEU A 165 -2.26 -20.24 1.06
CA LEU A 165 -1.52 -20.22 2.34
C LEU A 165 -0.35 -21.20 2.34
N ARG A 166 -0.50 -22.39 1.75
CA ARG A 166 0.64 -23.34 1.57
C ARG A 166 1.72 -22.73 0.67
N TYR A 167 1.33 -22.07 -0.41
CA TYR A 167 2.26 -21.35 -1.28
C TYR A 167 3.01 -20.26 -0.50
N LEU A 168 2.31 -19.38 0.21
CA LEU A 168 2.92 -18.31 0.99
C LEU A 168 3.90 -18.80 2.04
N MET A 169 3.53 -19.85 2.78
CA MET A 169 4.31 -20.31 3.94
C MET A 169 5.48 -21.24 3.56
N ARG A 170 5.42 -21.92 2.41
CA ARG A 170 6.41 -22.91 2.00
C ARG A 170 7.14 -22.57 0.72
N ALA A 171 6.42 -22.28 -0.35
CA ALA A 171 7.01 -22.08 -1.67
C ALA A 171 7.63 -20.67 -1.81
N LEU A 172 6.95 -19.62 -1.34
CA LEU A 172 7.44 -18.25 -1.47
C LEU A 172 8.79 -18.02 -0.75
N PRO A 173 9.01 -18.42 0.51
CA PRO A 173 10.31 -18.29 1.16
C PRO A 173 11.43 -19.09 0.47
N TRP A 174 11.10 -20.27 -0.07
CA TRP A 174 12.05 -21.08 -0.82
C TRP A 174 12.45 -20.40 -2.14
N LEU A 175 11.48 -19.86 -2.89
CA LEU A 175 11.73 -19.14 -4.13
C LEU A 175 12.49 -17.84 -3.87
N ALA A 176 12.11 -17.11 -2.84
CA ALA A 176 12.76 -15.86 -2.46
C ALA A 176 14.25 -16.04 -2.13
N ARG A 177 14.64 -17.14 -1.50
CA ARG A 177 16.06 -17.47 -1.25
C ARG A 177 16.90 -17.60 -2.52
N ARG A 178 16.27 -17.84 -3.68
CA ARG A 178 16.97 -17.99 -4.98
C ARG A 178 17.03 -16.70 -5.80
N VAL A 179 16.06 -15.79 -5.60
CA VAL A 179 15.91 -14.60 -6.44
C VAL A 179 16.09 -13.28 -5.70
N SER A 180 16.04 -13.29 -4.37
CA SER A 180 16.16 -12.10 -3.54
C SER A 180 17.46 -12.04 -2.74
N SER A 181 18.00 -10.84 -2.57
CA SER A 181 19.12 -10.57 -1.67
C SER A 181 18.74 -10.63 -0.17
N ASN A 182 17.47 -10.65 0.15
CA ASN A 182 16.94 -10.69 1.53
C ASN A 182 15.72 -11.61 1.61
N ALA A 183 15.94 -12.91 1.83
CA ALA A 183 14.88 -13.90 1.95
C ALA A 183 13.99 -13.67 3.19
N ASP A 184 14.53 -13.08 4.26
CA ASP A 184 13.80 -12.81 5.51
C ASP A 184 12.66 -11.82 5.32
N ALA A 185 12.80 -10.86 4.38
CA ALA A 185 11.73 -9.95 4.02
C ALA A 185 10.49 -10.67 3.46
N TYR A 186 10.66 -11.80 2.80
CA TYR A 186 9.56 -12.60 2.24
C TYR A 186 8.94 -13.57 3.24
N VAL A 187 9.71 -14.00 4.24
CA VAL A 187 9.15 -14.70 5.41
C VAL A 187 8.25 -13.72 6.19
N TYR A 188 8.73 -12.50 6.45
CA TYR A 188 7.92 -11.44 7.06
C TYR A 188 6.67 -11.13 6.23
N LEU A 189 6.79 -11.04 4.90
CA LEU A 189 5.67 -10.85 3.98
C LEU A 189 4.61 -11.93 4.19
N ALA A 190 4.98 -13.21 4.19
CA ALA A 190 4.06 -14.32 4.36
C ALA A 190 3.34 -14.29 5.72
N GLU A 191 4.08 -13.99 6.79
CA GLU A 191 3.53 -13.86 8.14
C GLU A 191 2.60 -12.67 8.28
N SER A 192 3.00 -11.50 7.76
CA SER A 192 2.18 -10.28 7.81
C SER A 192 0.87 -10.41 7.02
N ILE A 193 0.87 -11.15 5.90
CA ILE A 193 -0.36 -11.47 5.15
C ILE A 193 -1.25 -12.41 5.96
N ARG A 194 -0.69 -13.41 6.62
CA ARG A 194 -1.48 -14.36 7.42
C ARG A 194 -2.20 -13.70 8.59
N GLU A 195 -1.53 -12.76 9.25
CA GLU A 195 -2.07 -12.03 10.42
C GLU A 195 -2.97 -10.85 10.02
N TRP A 196 -2.99 -10.49 8.72
CA TRP A 196 -3.76 -9.35 8.24
C TRP A 196 -5.28 -9.61 8.31
N PRO A 197 -6.10 -8.62 8.69
CA PRO A 197 -7.55 -8.76 8.80
C PRO A 197 -8.21 -9.17 7.47
N ALA A 198 -9.38 -9.78 7.57
CA ALA A 198 -10.22 -10.08 6.42
C ALA A 198 -10.83 -8.80 5.84
N GLN A 199 -11.39 -8.89 4.62
CA GLN A 199 -11.90 -7.73 3.89
C GLN A 199 -12.93 -6.90 4.69
N HIS A 200 -13.90 -7.57 5.33
CA HIS A 200 -14.94 -6.90 6.10
C HIS A 200 -14.42 -6.28 7.39
N GLU A 201 -13.41 -6.89 8.02
CA GLU A 201 -12.75 -6.36 9.22
C GLU A 201 -12.01 -5.06 8.89
N LEU A 202 -11.24 -5.05 7.79
CA LEU A 202 -10.58 -3.83 7.32
C LEU A 202 -11.59 -2.76 6.91
N ALA A 203 -12.70 -3.14 6.26
CA ALA A 203 -13.75 -2.19 5.91
C ALA A 203 -14.36 -1.52 7.14
N ALA A 204 -14.58 -2.25 8.24
CA ALA A 204 -15.02 -1.69 9.51
C ALA A 204 -14.01 -0.70 10.09
N MET A 205 -12.71 -1.06 10.12
CA MET A 205 -11.65 -0.15 10.59
C MET A 205 -11.59 1.15 9.77
N VAL A 206 -11.82 1.08 8.46
CA VAL A 206 -11.89 2.26 7.58
C VAL A 206 -13.09 3.12 7.95
N ALA A 207 -14.28 2.53 8.17
CA ALA A 207 -15.47 3.27 8.57
C ALA A 207 -15.28 3.97 9.94
N ASP A 208 -14.71 3.27 10.92
CA ASP A 208 -14.43 3.79 12.27
C ASP A 208 -13.41 4.95 12.25
N ALA A 209 -12.61 5.06 11.19
CA ALA A 209 -11.63 6.13 11.02
C ALA A 209 -12.17 7.40 10.34
N GLY A 210 -13.51 7.51 10.12
CA GLY A 210 -14.15 8.71 9.56
C GLY A 210 -14.33 8.66 8.04
N TRP A 211 -14.34 7.46 7.46
CA TRP A 211 -14.64 7.24 6.06
C TRP A 211 -16.06 6.69 5.87
N SER A 212 -16.77 7.17 4.88
CA SER A 212 -18.12 6.73 4.50
C SER A 212 -18.11 5.93 3.20
N GLN A 213 -19.25 5.35 2.85
CA GLN A 213 -19.46 4.57 1.62
C GLN A 213 -18.41 3.46 1.42
N VAL A 214 -17.95 2.86 2.52
CA VAL A 214 -16.89 1.85 2.49
C VAL A 214 -17.39 0.60 1.77
N ARG A 215 -16.66 0.21 0.73
CA ARG A 215 -16.91 -1.00 -0.04
C ARG A 215 -15.61 -1.66 -0.42
N TYR A 216 -15.62 -2.96 -0.70
CA TYR A 216 -14.43 -3.64 -1.18
C TYR A 216 -14.71 -4.54 -2.38
N ARG A 217 -13.66 -4.79 -3.15
CA ARG A 217 -13.67 -5.65 -4.32
C ARG A 217 -12.47 -6.58 -4.29
N ASN A 218 -12.71 -7.87 -4.39
CA ASN A 218 -11.66 -8.87 -4.48
C ASN A 218 -11.01 -8.89 -5.87
N LEU A 219 -9.70 -9.01 -5.87
CA LEU A 219 -8.88 -9.24 -7.07
C LEU A 219 -8.18 -10.59 -6.94
N THR A 220 -7.93 -11.25 -8.07
CA THR A 220 -7.19 -12.53 -8.14
C THR A 220 -7.72 -13.55 -7.12
N GLY A 221 -9.04 -13.80 -7.12
CA GLY A 221 -9.67 -14.77 -6.21
C GLY A 221 -9.66 -14.37 -4.72
N GLY A 222 -9.38 -13.10 -4.41
CA GLY A 222 -9.31 -12.58 -3.04
C GLY A 222 -7.91 -12.58 -2.43
N ILE A 223 -6.86 -12.89 -3.22
CA ILE A 223 -5.46 -12.68 -2.80
C ILE A 223 -5.19 -11.22 -2.46
N VAL A 224 -5.80 -10.31 -3.22
CA VAL A 224 -5.78 -8.86 -3.00
C VAL A 224 -7.20 -8.35 -2.94
N ALA A 225 -7.45 -7.36 -2.11
CA ALA A 225 -8.69 -6.61 -2.09
C ALA A 225 -8.41 -5.11 -2.26
N LEU A 226 -9.28 -4.45 -3.03
CA LEU A 226 -9.38 -3.00 -3.07
C LEU A 226 -10.49 -2.58 -2.11
N HIS A 227 -10.17 -1.74 -1.13
CA HIS A 227 -11.16 -1.04 -0.33
C HIS A 227 -11.28 0.37 -0.84
N LEU A 228 -12.50 0.82 -1.05
CA LEU A 228 -12.84 2.14 -1.55
C LEU A 228 -13.69 2.84 -0.50
N ALA A 229 -13.41 4.11 -0.28
CA ALA A 229 -14.18 4.90 0.66
C ALA A 229 -14.16 6.38 0.23
N THR A 230 -15.11 7.15 0.76
CA THR A 230 -15.19 8.60 0.60
C THR A 230 -15.04 9.23 1.97
N ARG A 231 -14.26 10.31 2.07
CA ARG A 231 -14.16 11.04 3.32
C ARG A 231 -15.51 11.62 3.68
N THR A 232 -15.97 11.35 4.89
CA THR A 232 -17.22 11.94 5.41
C THR A 232 -17.13 13.46 5.36
N PRO A 233 -18.15 14.17 4.86
CA PRO A 233 -18.25 15.62 5.01
C PRO A 233 -18.13 16.02 6.48
N GLY A 234 -17.48 17.14 6.76
CA GLY A 234 -17.47 17.70 8.11
C GLY A 234 -18.88 18.10 8.55
N PRO A 235 -19.13 18.27 9.86
CA PRO A 235 -20.44 18.69 10.37
C PRO A 235 -20.91 20.05 9.83
N ASP A 236 -20.00 20.83 9.21
CA ASP A 236 -20.24 22.17 8.68
C ASP A 236 -20.21 22.23 7.13
N ALA A 237 -20.37 21.12 6.43
CA ALA A 237 -20.32 21.05 4.96
C ALA A 237 -21.72 20.86 4.34
#